data_26fcf8d798e970af24c3433523341051
#
_entry.id   26fcf8d798e970af24c3433523341051
#
_cell.length_a   1.000
_cell.length_b   1.000
_cell.length_c   1.000
_cell.angle_alpha   90.00
_cell.angle_beta   90.00
_cell.angle_gamma   90.00
#
_symmetry.space_group_name_H-M   'P 1'
#
loop_
_entity.id
_entity.type
_entity.pdbx_description
1 polymer ?
#
loop_
_entity_poly.entity_id
_entity_poly.type
_entity_poly.pdbx_seq_one_letter_code
_entity_poly.pdbx_strand_id
1 'polypeptide(L)'
;MEQLVNLYSSWAGEEPASVVKLPGQGSNRQYFRFVKQDGSSVIGVIGTSRDENHAFIYMSRHFTLRKLPVPKVLAVSDDESRYLQTDLGDVSLFDAIKGGREAGGRYNQKEKELLKRTIRELPNIQLRGARGMDWNNCYPQPEFDIDSVLFDLNYFKYCFLKPTDLDFHELKLEANFRLFAKDLTSEQMDCFLYRDFQARNIMLDENGNPYFIDFQGGRKGPFYYDLASFLWQASAKYPFKLRRELVWEYYQSLKNYTEVPSVRHFVNRLSLFVLFRTLQVLGAYGFRGYFERKKHFLDSIPPAIQNLRDLLKMGDKVFPYPYMMDMLRRLTELPQFTRIEKSAVNRADGYRTADTNIYTSHPQDGPATFSKYDGKGPLVVRVFSFSYRKGVPEDPSGNGGGYVFDCRSTHNPGRYEPYKKLTGLDEPVIRFLEDDGEILTFLDSVYRLADHHVNRYIQRGFTSLMFCFGCTGGQHRSVYSAQHLAEHIHEKFGVEVRICHREQQIEQVLPAE
;
A
#
# COMPACT_ATOMS: atom_id res chain seq x y z
N MET A 1 -4.95 -28.66 -0.64
CA MET A 1 -5.51 -29.03 0.66
C MET A 1 -4.96 -30.39 1.13
N GLU A 2 -5.08 -31.46 0.35
CA GLU A 2 -4.59 -32.78 0.67
C GLU A 2 -3.16 -32.81 1.21
N GLN A 3 -2.21 -32.17 0.52
CA GLN A 3 -0.81 -32.08 0.99
C GLN A 3 -0.64 -31.35 2.33
N LEU A 4 -1.53 -30.41 2.69
CA LEU A 4 -1.50 -29.76 4.00
C LEU A 4 -2.05 -30.69 5.09
N VAL A 5 -3.07 -31.50 4.77
CA VAL A 5 -3.57 -32.55 5.67
C VAL A 5 -2.49 -33.62 5.89
N ASN A 6 -1.81 -34.06 4.83
CA ASN A 6 -0.70 -35.02 4.93
C ASN A 6 0.45 -34.46 5.81
N LEU A 7 0.78 -33.17 5.67
CA LEU A 7 1.77 -32.52 6.52
C LEU A 7 1.33 -32.53 8.00
N TYR A 8 0.03 -32.25 8.26
CA TYR A 8 -0.53 -32.32 9.59
C TYR A 8 -0.47 -33.74 10.16
N SER A 9 -0.97 -34.76 9.43
CA SER A 9 -1.03 -36.14 9.90
C SER A 9 0.38 -36.72 10.17
N SER A 10 1.36 -36.35 9.32
CA SER A 10 2.77 -36.69 9.53
C SER A 10 3.36 -36.05 10.79
N TRP A 11 2.98 -34.81 11.11
CA TRP A 11 3.45 -34.10 12.28
C TRP A 11 2.73 -34.54 13.56
N ALA A 12 1.38 -34.70 13.50
CA ALA A 12 0.56 -35.02 14.67
C ALA A 12 0.56 -36.52 15.01
N GLY A 13 0.87 -37.38 14.04
CA GLY A 13 0.72 -38.83 14.15
C GLY A 13 -0.73 -39.33 14.11
N GLU A 14 -1.67 -38.44 13.79
CA GLU A 14 -3.12 -38.71 13.73
C GLU A 14 -3.79 -37.85 12.68
N GLU A 15 -4.97 -38.28 12.21
CA GLU A 15 -5.81 -37.43 11.36
C GLU A 15 -6.52 -36.33 12.16
N PRO A 16 -6.76 -35.14 11.59
CA PRO A 16 -7.46 -34.08 12.30
C PRO A 16 -8.94 -34.44 12.53
N ALA A 17 -9.48 -34.11 13.71
CA ALA A 17 -10.91 -34.25 14.00
C ALA A 17 -11.76 -33.37 13.11
N SER A 18 -11.28 -32.17 12.76
CA SER A 18 -11.89 -31.28 11.79
C SER A 18 -10.89 -30.28 11.21
N VAL A 19 -11.20 -29.76 9.99
CA VAL A 19 -10.42 -28.72 9.34
C VAL A 19 -11.36 -27.60 8.91
N VAL A 20 -11.13 -26.38 9.42
CA VAL A 20 -11.96 -25.21 9.16
C VAL A 20 -11.14 -24.15 8.44
N LYS A 21 -11.60 -23.70 7.28
CA LYS A 21 -10.97 -22.57 6.57
C LYS A 21 -11.25 -21.27 7.31
N LEU A 22 -10.21 -20.53 7.66
CA LEU A 22 -10.33 -19.22 8.28
C LEU A 22 -10.53 -18.12 7.23
N PRO A 23 -11.26 -17.04 7.56
CA PRO A 23 -11.43 -15.89 6.65
C PRO A 23 -10.09 -15.25 6.33
N GLY A 24 -9.82 -15.03 5.05
CA GLY A 24 -8.60 -14.35 4.58
C GLY A 24 -8.70 -12.83 4.83
N GLN A 25 -7.63 -12.24 5.32
CA GLN A 25 -7.51 -10.79 5.55
C GLN A 25 -6.52 -10.14 4.57
N GLY A 26 -6.90 -10.06 3.29
CA GLY A 26 -6.15 -9.25 2.30
C GLY A 26 -4.82 -9.83 1.80
N SER A 27 -4.43 -11.02 2.21
CA SER A 27 -3.25 -11.76 1.74
C SER A 27 -3.66 -12.88 0.78
N ASN A 28 -2.74 -13.26 -0.13
CA ASN A 28 -2.90 -14.46 -0.97
C ASN A 28 -2.71 -15.78 -0.18
N ARG A 29 -2.39 -15.70 1.10
CA ARG A 29 -2.28 -16.87 1.98
C ARG A 29 -3.64 -17.37 2.39
N GLN A 30 -3.77 -18.69 2.49
CA GLN A 30 -4.95 -19.36 3.01
C GLN A 30 -4.63 -19.99 4.36
N TYR A 31 -5.48 -19.75 5.33
CA TYR A 31 -5.33 -20.24 6.70
C TYR A 31 -6.42 -21.27 7.01
N PHE A 32 -6.04 -22.35 7.69
CA PHE A 32 -6.92 -23.44 8.07
C PHE A 32 -6.66 -23.82 9.53
N ARG A 33 -7.70 -23.91 10.33
CA ARG A 33 -7.62 -24.43 11.71
C ARG A 33 -7.81 -25.94 11.67
N PHE A 34 -6.81 -26.66 12.12
CA PHE A 34 -6.83 -28.10 12.31
C PHE A 34 -7.13 -28.37 13.79
N VAL A 35 -8.24 -29.02 14.07
CA VAL A 35 -8.62 -29.43 15.43
C VAL A 35 -8.15 -30.87 15.65
N LYS A 36 -7.42 -31.10 16.73
CA LYS A 36 -6.94 -32.43 17.14
C LYS A 36 -8.05 -33.22 17.83
N GLN A 37 -7.82 -34.52 18.03
CA GLN A 37 -8.77 -35.38 18.75
C GLN A 37 -8.97 -34.96 20.22
N ASP A 38 -7.97 -34.31 20.84
CA ASP A 38 -8.02 -33.79 22.22
C ASP A 38 -8.71 -32.40 22.31
N GLY A 39 -9.19 -31.84 21.20
CA GLY A 39 -9.82 -30.55 21.12
C GLY A 39 -8.86 -29.33 20.98
N SER A 40 -7.55 -29.55 21.12
CA SER A 40 -6.56 -28.50 20.84
C SER A 40 -6.45 -28.23 19.33
N SER A 41 -5.89 -27.09 18.94
CA SER A 41 -5.83 -26.71 17.53
C SER A 41 -4.47 -26.16 17.11
N VAL A 42 -4.20 -26.27 15.80
CA VAL A 42 -3.06 -25.66 15.12
C VAL A 42 -3.52 -25.00 13.84
N ILE A 43 -2.76 -24.02 13.35
CA ILE A 43 -3.04 -23.34 12.11
C ILE A 43 -2.16 -23.90 10.98
N GLY A 44 -2.80 -24.42 9.94
CA GLY A 44 -2.15 -24.77 8.69
C GLY A 44 -2.22 -23.62 7.71
N VAL A 45 -1.14 -23.33 7.01
CA VAL A 45 -1.01 -22.21 6.08
C VAL A 45 -0.61 -22.73 4.70
N ILE A 46 -1.27 -22.23 3.66
CA ILE A 46 -0.86 -22.38 2.26
C ILE A 46 -0.49 -20.98 1.74
N GLY A 47 0.76 -20.78 1.37
CA GLY A 47 1.26 -19.52 0.84
C GLY A 47 1.75 -19.68 -0.59
N THR A 48 1.39 -18.74 -1.46
CA THR A 48 1.76 -18.75 -2.89
C THR A 48 3.15 -18.19 -3.18
N SER A 49 3.70 -17.36 -2.29
CA SER A 49 5.04 -16.79 -2.40
C SER A 49 6.01 -17.57 -1.51
N ARG A 50 6.95 -18.30 -2.14
CA ARG A 50 7.96 -19.08 -1.43
C ARG A 50 8.85 -18.19 -0.57
N ASP A 51 9.35 -17.08 -1.13
CA ASP A 51 10.26 -16.16 -0.42
C ASP A 51 9.59 -15.54 0.82
N GLU A 52 8.30 -15.18 0.71
CA GLU A 52 7.53 -14.65 1.82
C GLU A 52 7.28 -15.70 2.91
N ASN A 53 7.03 -16.96 2.51
CA ASN A 53 6.90 -18.07 3.44
C ASN A 53 8.23 -18.37 4.15
N HIS A 54 9.33 -18.40 3.38
CA HIS A 54 10.68 -18.57 3.93
C HIS A 54 10.97 -17.51 4.99
N ALA A 55 10.73 -16.24 4.70
CA ALA A 55 10.92 -15.15 5.66
C ALA A 55 10.08 -15.34 6.93
N PHE A 56 8.82 -15.74 6.80
CA PHE A 56 7.98 -16.04 7.97
C PHE A 56 8.53 -17.20 8.80
N ILE A 57 8.89 -18.31 8.15
CA ILE A 57 9.40 -19.53 8.80
C ILE A 57 10.71 -19.22 9.53
N TYR A 58 11.63 -18.54 8.86
CA TYR A 58 12.90 -18.10 9.44
C TYR A 58 12.68 -17.21 10.68
N MET A 59 11.90 -16.13 10.53
CA MET A 59 11.64 -15.17 11.61
C MET A 59 10.91 -15.83 12.79
N SER A 60 9.90 -16.66 12.53
CA SER A 60 9.18 -17.37 13.59
C SER A 60 10.11 -18.26 14.42
N ARG A 61 10.99 -19.03 13.76
CA ARG A 61 12.00 -19.86 14.44
C ARG A 61 12.99 -19.02 15.25
N HIS A 62 13.49 -17.94 14.62
CA HIS A 62 14.43 -17.00 15.24
C HIS A 62 13.83 -16.33 16.49
N PHE A 63 12.59 -15.86 16.42
CA PHE A 63 11.88 -15.24 17.54
C PHE A 63 11.51 -16.24 18.63
N THR A 64 11.11 -17.45 18.26
CA THR A 64 10.81 -18.53 19.21
C THR A 64 12.03 -18.91 20.05
N LEU A 65 13.23 -19.00 19.45
CA LEU A 65 14.49 -19.24 20.17
C LEU A 65 14.79 -18.15 21.21
N ARG A 66 14.31 -16.93 20.99
CA ARG A 66 14.45 -15.78 21.90
C ARG A 66 13.29 -15.63 22.86
N LYS A 67 12.36 -16.58 22.88
CA LYS A 67 11.16 -16.59 23.73
C LYS A 67 10.31 -15.33 23.53
N LEU A 68 10.21 -14.84 22.29
CA LEU A 68 9.32 -13.74 21.92
C LEU A 68 7.89 -14.27 21.66
N PRO A 69 6.85 -13.46 21.94
CA PRO A 69 5.45 -13.88 21.81
C PRO A 69 5.01 -13.87 20.35
N VAL A 70 5.34 -14.92 19.62
CA VAL A 70 5.00 -15.15 18.22
C VAL A 70 4.47 -16.57 18.00
N PRO A 71 3.73 -16.84 16.91
CA PRO A 71 3.36 -18.21 16.56
C PRO A 71 4.61 -19.05 16.28
N LYS A 72 4.65 -20.26 16.82
CA LYS A 72 5.76 -21.21 16.60
C LYS A 72 5.47 -22.03 15.36
N VAL A 73 6.42 -22.13 14.45
CA VAL A 73 6.36 -23.06 13.31
C VAL A 73 6.57 -24.48 13.83
N LEU A 74 5.63 -25.38 13.53
CA LEU A 74 5.57 -26.76 14.03
C LEU A 74 6.06 -27.76 12.98
N ALA A 75 5.66 -27.57 11.70
CA ALA A 75 6.09 -28.37 10.57
C ALA A 75 6.12 -27.50 9.31
N VAL A 76 6.93 -27.91 8.33
CA VAL A 76 7.09 -27.20 7.05
C VAL A 76 7.20 -28.24 5.94
N SER A 77 6.54 -28.03 4.80
CA SER A 77 6.73 -28.85 3.60
C SER A 77 8.09 -28.59 2.95
N ASP A 78 8.64 -29.54 2.23
CA ASP A 78 9.97 -29.46 1.59
C ASP A 78 10.10 -28.25 0.64
N ASP A 79 8.99 -27.86 0.00
CA ASP A 79 8.93 -26.72 -0.92
C ASP A 79 8.62 -25.38 -0.23
N GLU A 80 8.48 -25.38 1.10
CA GLU A 80 8.08 -24.22 1.92
C GLU A 80 6.76 -23.53 1.48
N SER A 81 5.96 -24.20 0.66
CA SER A 81 4.64 -23.66 0.25
C SER A 81 3.56 -23.84 1.32
N ARG A 82 3.79 -24.74 2.29
CA ARG A 82 2.87 -25.08 3.37
C ARG A 82 3.62 -25.21 4.68
N TYR A 83 2.97 -24.78 5.75
CA TYR A 83 3.52 -24.95 7.10
C TYR A 83 2.42 -25.02 8.14
N LEU A 84 2.74 -25.57 9.29
CA LEU A 84 1.90 -25.59 10.49
C LEU A 84 2.49 -24.64 11.52
N GLN A 85 1.63 -23.93 12.22
CA GLN A 85 2.01 -23.06 13.33
C GLN A 85 1.04 -23.19 14.50
N THR A 86 1.44 -22.73 15.69
CA THR A 86 0.57 -22.69 16.86
C THR A 86 -0.66 -21.80 16.59
N ASP A 87 -1.81 -22.24 17.07
CA ASP A 87 -3.04 -21.44 17.09
C ASP A 87 -2.99 -20.47 18.27
N LEU A 88 -3.22 -19.20 18.02
CA LEU A 88 -3.24 -18.12 19.02
C LEU A 88 -4.67 -17.70 19.38
N GLY A 89 -5.67 -18.48 18.97
CA GLY A 89 -7.08 -18.19 19.22
C GLY A 89 -7.68 -17.17 18.23
N ASP A 90 -8.79 -16.57 18.63
CA ASP A 90 -9.62 -15.74 17.74
C ASP A 90 -9.65 -14.26 18.12
N VAL A 91 -9.10 -13.87 19.27
CA VAL A 91 -9.22 -12.50 19.77
C VAL A 91 -8.03 -11.67 19.35
N SER A 92 -8.25 -10.76 18.42
CA SER A 92 -7.25 -9.74 18.09
C SER A 92 -7.36 -8.52 19.03
N LEU A 93 -6.26 -7.78 19.18
CA LEU A 93 -6.29 -6.47 19.85
C LEU A 93 -7.28 -5.54 19.18
N PHE A 94 -7.39 -5.62 17.83
CA PHE A 94 -8.34 -4.82 17.07
C PHE A 94 -9.79 -5.06 17.50
N ASP A 95 -10.18 -6.31 17.73
CA ASP A 95 -11.51 -6.66 18.19
C ASP A 95 -11.71 -6.31 19.68
N ALA A 96 -10.69 -6.55 20.50
CA ALA A 96 -10.73 -6.26 21.94
C ALA A 96 -10.89 -4.77 22.27
N ILE A 97 -10.46 -3.86 21.35
CA ILE A 97 -10.59 -2.40 21.52
C ILE A 97 -11.65 -1.80 20.59
N LYS A 98 -12.58 -2.61 20.10
CA LYS A 98 -13.65 -2.20 19.18
C LYS A 98 -14.54 -1.10 19.79
N GLY A 99 -14.88 -1.22 21.07
CA GLY A 99 -15.73 -0.27 21.77
C GLY A 99 -15.21 1.16 21.73
N GLY A 100 -13.94 1.37 22.03
CA GLY A 100 -13.31 2.70 21.98
C GLY A 100 -13.26 3.31 20.58
N ARG A 101 -13.02 2.48 19.54
CA ARG A 101 -13.05 2.94 18.13
C ARG A 101 -14.44 3.37 17.71
N GLU A 102 -15.47 2.57 17.99
CA GLU A 102 -16.86 2.86 17.66
C GLU A 102 -17.40 4.04 18.45
N ALA A 103 -16.92 4.25 19.68
CA ALA A 103 -17.21 5.42 20.49
C ALA A 103 -16.41 6.68 20.08
N GLY A 104 -15.83 6.71 18.87
CA GLY A 104 -15.09 7.87 18.36
C GLY A 104 -13.79 8.18 19.10
N GLY A 105 -13.11 7.16 19.61
CA GLY A 105 -11.83 7.29 20.31
C GLY A 105 -11.95 7.36 21.85
N ARG A 106 -13.14 7.12 22.41
CA ARG A 106 -13.35 7.07 23.87
C ARG A 106 -13.06 5.67 24.42
N TYR A 107 -11.77 5.35 24.52
CA TYR A 107 -11.27 4.08 25.04
C TYR A 107 -11.49 3.98 26.56
N ASN A 108 -12.05 2.87 27.04
CA ASN A 108 -12.19 2.58 28.45
C ASN A 108 -10.86 2.13 29.09
N GLN A 109 -10.82 1.93 30.40
CA GLN A 109 -9.59 1.61 31.13
C GLN A 109 -9.01 0.23 30.73
N LYS A 110 -9.86 -0.78 30.48
CA LYS A 110 -9.43 -2.11 30.03
C LYS A 110 -8.79 -2.05 28.65
N GLU A 111 -9.41 -1.35 27.71
CA GLU A 111 -8.88 -1.16 26.37
C GLU A 111 -7.54 -0.39 26.39
N LYS A 112 -7.42 0.65 27.21
CA LYS A 112 -6.15 1.40 27.39
C LYS A 112 -5.05 0.51 27.96
N GLU A 113 -5.37 -0.39 28.90
CA GLU A 113 -4.35 -1.28 29.48
C GLU A 113 -3.88 -2.32 28.45
N LEU A 114 -4.74 -2.87 27.60
CA LEU A 114 -4.36 -3.74 26.49
C LEU A 114 -3.42 -3.01 25.51
N LEU A 115 -3.74 -1.76 25.17
CA LEU A 115 -2.87 -0.93 24.33
C LEU A 115 -1.50 -0.68 24.98
N LYS A 116 -1.47 -0.37 26.29
CA LYS A 116 -0.22 -0.16 27.03
C LYS A 116 0.63 -1.41 27.09
N ARG A 117 0.04 -2.57 27.39
CA ARG A 117 0.75 -3.88 27.38
C ARG A 117 1.39 -4.15 26.03
N THR A 118 0.64 -3.94 24.95
CA THR A 118 1.13 -4.13 23.60
C THR A 118 2.32 -3.20 23.28
N ILE A 119 2.20 -1.94 23.63
CA ILE A 119 3.25 -0.94 23.37
C ILE A 119 4.50 -1.19 24.22
N ARG A 120 4.35 -1.65 25.46
CA ARG A 120 5.50 -2.04 26.31
C ARG A 120 6.25 -3.25 25.77
N GLU A 121 5.57 -4.14 25.06
CA GLU A 121 6.19 -5.36 24.49
C GLU A 121 6.88 -5.08 23.14
N LEU A 122 6.55 -4.00 22.44
CA LEU A 122 7.12 -3.67 21.14
C LEU A 122 8.66 -3.54 21.17
N PRO A 123 9.32 -2.86 22.12
CA PRO A 123 10.79 -2.81 22.20
C PRO A 123 11.43 -4.19 22.34
N ASN A 124 10.77 -5.14 23.02
CA ASN A 124 11.25 -6.50 23.17
C ASN A 124 11.40 -7.19 21.81
N ILE A 125 10.36 -7.12 20.98
CA ILE A 125 10.40 -7.70 19.63
C ILE A 125 11.42 -6.97 18.73
N GLN A 126 11.49 -5.64 18.81
CA GLN A 126 12.37 -4.84 17.96
C GLN A 126 13.85 -5.05 18.28
N LEU A 127 14.22 -5.10 19.55
CA LEU A 127 15.62 -5.12 19.97
C LEU A 127 16.13 -6.53 20.26
N ARG A 128 15.40 -7.35 21.03
CA ARG A 128 15.79 -8.73 21.24
C ARG A 128 15.56 -9.57 19.98
N GLY A 129 14.53 -9.29 19.21
CA GLY A 129 14.26 -9.93 17.93
C GLY A 129 15.38 -9.72 16.92
N ALA A 130 15.99 -8.53 16.90
CA ALA A 130 17.10 -8.22 15.99
C ALA A 130 18.42 -8.94 16.33
N ARG A 131 18.63 -9.33 17.58
CA ARG A 131 19.91 -9.93 18.01
C ARG A 131 20.24 -11.20 17.24
N GLY A 132 21.32 -11.17 16.44
CA GLY A 132 21.81 -12.31 15.64
C GLY A 132 20.82 -12.73 14.55
N MET A 133 19.98 -11.82 14.06
CA MET A 133 19.16 -12.06 12.89
C MET A 133 20.02 -11.99 11.63
N ASP A 134 19.86 -12.95 10.73
CA ASP A 134 20.40 -12.88 9.38
C ASP A 134 19.39 -12.18 8.48
N TRP A 135 19.67 -10.92 8.19
CA TRP A 135 18.79 -10.02 7.43
C TRP A 135 18.61 -10.43 5.95
N ASN A 136 19.47 -11.32 5.42
CA ASN A 136 19.31 -11.84 4.06
C ASN A 136 18.05 -12.72 3.90
N ASN A 137 17.49 -13.20 5.01
CA ASN A 137 16.22 -13.94 5.01
C ASN A 137 14.98 -13.02 5.08
N CYS A 138 15.15 -11.71 5.04
CA CYS A 138 14.02 -10.78 5.06
C CYS A 138 13.44 -10.58 3.64
N TYR A 139 12.12 -10.44 3.55
CA TYR A 139 11.40 -10.22 2.31
C TYR A 139 10.57 -8.92 2.40
N PRO A 140 10.48 -8.13 1.35
CA PRO A 140 11.14 -8.24 0.03
C PRO A 140 12.58 -7.70 -0.01
N GLN A 141 13.09 -7.16 1.10
CA GLN A 141 14.43 -6.58 1.18
C GLN A 141 14.96 -6.64 2.63
N PRO A 142 16.30 -6.60 2.83
CA PRO A 142 16.91 -6.80 4.14
C PRO A 142 16.78 -5.61 5.09
N GLU A 143 16.71 -4.38 4.57
CA GLU A 143 16.76 -3.18 5.42
C GLU A 143 15.86 -2.04 4.92
N PHE A 144 15.61 -1.09 5.80
CA PHE A 144 14.93 0.16 5.53
C PHE A 144 15.96 1.19 5.06
N ASP A 145 16.02 1.42 3.77
CA ASP A 145 17.00 2.24 3.08
C ASP A 145 16.37 3.47 2.37
N ILE A 146 17.22 4.29 1.79
CA ILE A 146 16.80 5.50 1.04
C ILE A 146 15.87 5.12 -0.11
N ASP A 147 16.16 4.04 -0.83
CA ASP A 147 15.40 3.64 -2.01
C ASP A 147 13.98 3.19 -1.63
N SER A 148 13.84 2.44 -0.54
CA SER A 148 12.53 2.07 -0.01
C SER A 148 11.70 3.27 0.47
N VAL A 149 12.34 4.25 1.08
CA VAL A 149 11.67 5.50 1.48
C VAL A 149 11.23 6.29 0.26
N LEU A 150 12.10 6.45 -0.74
CA LEU A 150 11.76 7.16 -1.98
C LEU A 150 10.67 6.44 -2.77
N PHE A 151 10.66 5.11 -2.77
CA PHE A 151 9.57 4.33 -3.37
C PHE A 151 8.22 4.69 -2.74
N ASP A 152 8.12 4.68 -1.42
CA ASP A 152 6.88 5.00 -0.71
C ASP A 152 6.46 6.48 -0.87
N LEU A 153 7.42 7.42 -0.90
CA LEU A 153 7.16 8.85 -1.16
C LEU A 153 6.69 9.09 -2.61
N ASN A 154 7.26 8.39 -3.58
CA ASN A 154 6.80 8.43 -4.96
C ASN A 154 5.42 7.78 -5.11
N TYR A 155 5.15 6.70 -4.37
CA TYR A 155 3.82 6.10 -4.33
C TYR A 155 2.77 7.10 -3.81
N PHE A 156 3.09 7.88 -2.76
CA PHE A 156 2.25 9.00 -2.31
C PHE A 156 2.08 10.04 -3.43
N LYS A 157 3.17 10.47 -4.06
CA LYS A 157 3.15 11.50 -5.12
C LYS A 157 2.23 11.10 -6.27
N TYR A 158 2.37 9.89 -6.78
CA TYR A 158 1.64 9.46 -7.98
C TYR A 158 0.22 8.96 -7.68
N CYS A 159 0.01 8.26 -6.57
CA CYS A 159 -1.29 7.66 -6.27
C CYS A 159 -2.23 8.59 -5.48
N PHE A 160 -1.70 9.60 -4.78
CA PHE A 160 -2.52 10.49 -3.97
C PHE A 160 -2.36 11.97 -4.37
N LEU A 161 -1.14 12.51 -4.38
CA LEU A 161 -0.92 13.94 -4.59
C LEU A 161 -1.34 14.39 -6.00
N LYS A 162 -0.87 13.72 -7.04
CA LYS A 162 -1.23 14.07 -8.43
C LYS A 162 -2.73 14.01 -8.72
N PRO A 163 -3.48 12.99 -8.26
CA PRO A 163 -4.95 12.97 -8.41
C PRO A 163 -5.71 14.10 -7.72
N THR A 164 -5.08 14.89 -6.85
CA THR A 164 -5.75 16.03 -6.21
C THR A 164 -5.78 17.30 -7.07
N ASP A 165 -5.12 17.31 -8.22
CA ASP A 165 -4.92 18.47 -9.10
C ASP A 165 -4.19 19.67 -8.44
N LEU A 166 -3.52 19.43 -7.31
CA LEU A 166 -2.66 20.44 -6.69
C LEU A 166 -1.44 20.69 -7.61
N ASP A 167 -1.23 21.94 -7.97
CA ASP A 167 -0.03 22.34 -8.73
C ASP A 167 1.21 22.35 -7.84
N PHE A 168 2.29 21.69 -8.29
CA PHE A 168 3.58 21.66 -7.59
C PHE A 168 4.75 21.47 -8.57
N HIS A 169 5.92 21.90 -8.14
CA HIS A 169 7.16 21.78 -8.92
C HIS A 169 7.85 20.44 -8.58
N GLU A 170 7.85 19.51 -9.54
CA GLU A 170 8.37 18.15 -9.39
C GLU A 170 9.80 18.10 -8.84
N LEU A 171 10.74 18.83 -9.46
CA LEU A 171 12.16 18.79 -9.06
C LEU A 171 12.39 19.31 -7.63
N LYS A 172 11.64 20.34 -7.21
CA LYS A 172 11.74 20.87 -5.83
C LYS A 172 11.20 19.87 -4.82
N LEU A 173 10.11 19.19 -5.16
CA LEU A 173 9.53 18.13 -4.32
C LEU A 173 10.48 16.94 -4.22
N GLU A 174 11.03 16.49 -5.35
CA GLU A 174 12.00 15.39 -5.39
C GLU A 174 13.26 15.68 -4.55
N ALA A 175 13.80 16.90 -4.64
CA ALA A 175 14.93 17.32 -3.82
C ALA A 175 14.61 17.25 -2.31
N ASN A 176 13.39 17.66 -1.90
CA ASN A 176 12.95 17.54 -0.51
C ASN A 176 12.70 16.08 -0.10
N PHE A 177 12.18 15.24 -0.98
CA PHE A 177 12.02 13.80 -0.72
C PHE A 177 13.35 13.12 -0.47
N ARG A 178 14.41 13.45 -1.24
CA ARG A 178 15.76 12.92 -1.02
C ARG A 178 16.36 13.37 0.32
N LEU A 179 16.18 14.64 0.70
CA LEU A 179 16.61 15.14 2.02
C LEU A 179 15.86 14.41 3.15
N PHE A 180 14.54 14.28 3.01
CA PHE A 180 13.71 13.60 3.99
C PHE A 180 14.08 12.11 4.12
N ALA A 181 14.31 11.41 2.99
CA ALA A 181 14.75 10.02 2.99
C ALA A 181 16.11 9.85 3.68
N LYS A 182 17.07 10.77 3.40
CA LYS A 182 18.38 10.80 4.07
C LYS A 182 18.23 10.99 5.58
N ASP A 183 17.36 11.88 6.03
CA ASP A 183 17.13 12.11 7.45
C ASP A 183 16.48 10.90 8.14
N LEU A 184 15.49 10.26 7.51
CA LEU A 184 14.86 9.05 8.05
C LEU A 184 15.84 7.88 8.22
N THR A 185 16.84 7.78 7.33
CA THR A 185 17.84 6.70 7.33
C THR A 185 19.18 7.10 7.98
N SER A 186 19.28 8.32 8.54
CA SER A 186 20.55 8.84 9.10
C SER A 186 21.03 8.14 10.37
N GLU A 187 20.11 7.56 11.15
CA GLU A 187 20.43 6.79 12.35
C GLU A 187 20.40 5.30 11.98
N GLN A 188 21.59 4.69 11.88
CA GLN A 188 21.68 3.24 11.73
C GLN A 188 21.26 2.57 13.04
N MET A 189 20.21 1.78 12.97
CA MET A 189 19.69 1.03 14.10
C MET A 189 19.60 -0.45 13.75
N ASP A 190 20.27 -1.30 14.53
CA ASP A 190 20.18 -2.75 14.42
C ASP A 190 18.91 -3.25 15.14
N CYS A 191 17.76 -2.77 14.67
CA CYS A 191 16.46 -3.13 15.23
C CYS A 191 15.62 -3.86 14.18
N PHE A 192 14.74 -4.73 14.64
CA PHE A 192 13.72 -5.33 13.81
C PHE A 192 12.59 -4.31 13.60
N LEU A 193 12.45 -3.81 12.38
CA LEU A 193 11.33 -3.01 11.93
C LEU A 193 10.24 -3.98 11.45
N TYR A 194 9.13 -4.03 12.16
CA TYR A 194 8.02 -4.95 11.92
C TYR A 194 7.26 -4.64 10.62
N ARG A 195 7.16 -3.36 10.27
CA ARG A 195 6.47 -2.74 9.14
C ARG A 195 4.95 -2.70 9.26
N ASP A 196 4.29 -3.83 9.44
CA ASP A 196 2.84 -3.93 9.53
C ASP A 196 2.35 -4.08 10.98
N PHE A 197 2.97 -3.33 11.90
CA PHE A 197 2.59 -3.29 13.30
C PHE A 197 1.25 -2.54 13.48
N GLN A 198 0.18 -3.30 13.57
CA GLN A 198 -1.20 -2.83 13.65
C GLN A 198 -2.00 -3.70 14.63
N ALA A 199 -3.07 -3.14 15.21
CA ALA A 199 -3.88 -3.86 16.19
C ALA A 199 -4.51 -5.17 15.65
N ARG A 200 -4.74 -5.29 14.34
CA ARG A 200 -5.23 -6.52 13.72
C ARG A 200 -4.19 -7.65 13.66
N ASN A 201 -2.90 -7.30 13.70
CA ASN A 201 -1.78 -8.22 13.64
C ASN A 201 -1.24 -8.57 15.04
N ILE A 202 -2.05 -8.34 16.07
CA ILE A 202 -1.73 -8.64 17.47
C ILE A 202 -2.86 -9.47 18.03
N MET A 203 -2.57 -10.73 18.35
CA MET A 203 -3.49 -11.64 19.02
C MET A 203 -3.34 -11.50 20.54
N LEU A 204 -4.39 -11.76 21.27
CA LEU A 204 -4.39 -11.69 22.74
C LEU A 204 -4.66 -13.07 23.31
N ASP A 205 -3.84 -13.48 24.28
CA ASP A 205 -4.16 -14.66 25.09
C ASP A 205 -5.30 -14.37 26.09
N GLU A 206 -5.71 -15.37 26.83
CA GLU A 206 -6.78 -15.30 27.84
C GLU A 206 -6.50 -14.25 28.94
N ASN A 207 -5.22 -13.94 29.19
CA ASN A 207 -4.77 -12.96 30.16
C ASN A 207 -4.59 -11.55 29.56
N GLY A 208 -4.84 -11.41 28.26
CA GLY A 208 -4.66 -10.16 27.51
C GLY A 208 -3.20 -9.84 27.20
N ASN A 209 -2.30 -10.84 27.18
CA ASN A 209 -0.93 -10.65 26.72
C ASN A 209 -0.86 -10.68 25.20
N PRO A 210 -0.09 -9.79 24.58
CA PRO A 210 -0.01 -9.68 23.13
C PRO A 210 0.89 -10.78 22.52
N TYR A 211 0.43 -11.35 21.41
CA TYR A 211 1.20 -12.18 20.49
C TYR A 211 1.21 -11.56 19.11
N PHE A 212 2.36 -11.56 18.45
CA PHE A 212 2.59 -10.82 17.22
C PHE A 212 2.55 -11.75 16.01
N ILE A 213 1.74 -11.41 14.99
CA ILE A 213 1.58 -12.17 13.74
C ILE A 213 1.82 -11.26 12.55
N ASP A 214 1.98 -11.83 11.35
CA ASP A 214 2.13 -11.07 10.08
C ASP A 214 3.41 -10.22 10.03
N PHE A 215 4.52 -10.75 10.57
CA PHE A 215 5.81 -10.05 10.66
C PHE A 215 6.78 -10.36 9.51
N GLN A 216 6.40 -11.17 8.54
CA GLN A 216 7.28 -11.60 7.44
C GLN A 216 7.74 -10.46 6.51
N GLY A 217 7.06 -9.33 6.50
CA GLY A 217 7.47 -8.11 5.82
C GLY A 217 8.54 -7.30 6.58
N GLY A 218 8.93 -7.79 7.76
CA GLY A 218 9.89 -7.11 8.62
C GLY A 218 11.31 -7.17 8.08
N ARG A 219 12.14 -6.24 8.56
CA ARG A 219 13.51 -6.03 8.09
C ARG A 219 14.33 -5.27 9.13
N LYS A 220 15.61 -5.05 8.87
CA LYS A 220 16.43 -4.13 9.65
C LYS A 220 15.94 -2.69 9.47
N GLY A 221 15.81 -1.92 10.57
CA GLY A 221 15.42 -0.52 10.47
C GLY A 221 15.19 0.17 11.82
N PRO A 222 14.77 1.42 11.79
CA PRO A 222 14.59 2.23 13.00
C PRO A 222 13.33 1.85 13.78
N PHE A 223 13.43 1.79 15.09
CA PHE A 223 12.34 1.45 15.99
C PHE A 223 11.19 2.47 16.03
N TYR A 224 11.38 3.68 15.53
CA TYR A 224 10.35 4.72 15.49
C TYR A 224 9.19 4.38 14.53
N TYR A 225 9.50 3.65 13.45
CA TYR A 225 8.55 3.38 12.37
C TYR A 225 7.28 2.65 12.86
N ASP A 226 7.46 1.59 13.63
CA ASP A 226 6.34 0.75 14.09
C ASP A 226 5.47 1.49 15.11
N LEU A 227 6.08 2.27 16.00
CA LEU A 227 5.37 3.13 16.94
C LEU A 227 4.52 4.18 16.19
N ALA A 228 5.09 4.81 15.15
CA ALA A 228 4.37 5.74 14.29
C ALA A 228 3.23 5.05 13.55
N SER A 229 3.47 3.86 12.98
CA SER A 229 2.48 3.07 12.26
C SER A 229 1.27 2.72 13.14
N PHE A 230 1.52 2.29 14.38
CA PHE A 230 0.47 1.89 15.31
C PHE A 230 -0.34 3.07 15.82
N LEU A 231 0.33 4.13 16.28
CA LEU A 231 -0.34 5.23 16.99
C LEU A 231 -1.03 6.22 16.05
N TRP A 232 -0.60 6.34 14.79
CA TRP A 232 -1.22 7.24 13.81
C TRP A 232 -2.06 6.52 12.76
N GLN A 233 -2.42 5.27 13.02
CA GLN A 233 -3.39 4.55 12.19
C GLN A 233 -4.73 5.30 12.20
N ALA A 234 -5.18 5.78 11.03
CA ALA A 234 -6.36 6.63 10.90
C ALA A 234 -7.65 5.95 11.43
N SER A 235 -7.82 4.66 11.18
CA SER A 235 -8.99 3.88 11.61
C SER A 235 -9.08 3.68 13.13
N ALA A 236 -7.97 3.78 13.87
CA ALA A 236 -7.95 3.59 15.32
C ALA A 236 -8.52 4.78 16.09
N LYS A 237 -8.48 5.99 15.51
CA LYS A 237 -8.99 7.23 16.13
C LYS A 237 -8.44 7.51 17.53
N TYR A 238 -7.16 7.13 17.80
CA TYR A 238 -6.56 7.38 19.12
C TYR A 238 -6.51 8.88 19.42
N PRO A 239 -7.11 9.35 20.55
CA PRO A 239 -7.03 10.75 20.96
C PRO A 239 -5.60 11.18 21.25
N PHE A 240 -5.29 12.45 21.06
CA PHE A 240 -3.95 13.00 21.29
C PHE A 240 -3.39 12.67 22.68
N LYS A 241 -4.23 12.77 23.72
CA LYS A 241 -3.83 12.41 25.10
C LYS A 241 -3.40 10.95 25.21
N LEU A 242 -4.16 10.02 24.62
CA LEU A 242 -3.83 8.58 24.64
C LEU A 242 -2.55 8.32 23.84
N ARG A 243 -2.39 8.93 22.66
CA ARG A 243 -1.13 8.80 21.88
C ARG A 243 0.08 9.22 22.71
N ARG A 244 0.02 10.34 23.44
CA ARG A 244 1.10 10.79 24.33
C ARG A 244 1.38 9.81 25.46
N GLU A 245 0.35 9.26 26.09
CA GLU A 245 0.50 8.22 27.12
C GLU A 245 1.21 6.99 26.54
N LEU A 246 0.79 6.50 25.37
CA LEU A 246 1.39 5.33 24.74
C LEU A 246 2.82 5.58 24.24
N VAL A 247 3.13 6.77 23.72
CA VAL A 247 4.52 7.17 23.39
C VAL A 247 5.39 7.12 24.65
N TRP A 248 4.87 7.58 25.78
CA TRP A 248 5.59 7.55 27.06
C TRP A 248 5.81 6.13 27.57
N GLU A 249 4.80 5.26 27.48
CA GLU A 249 4.91 3.83 27.84
C GLU A 249 5.99 3.14 26.98
N TYR A 250 6.00 3.40 25.68
CA TYR A 250 7.03 2.88 24.77
C TYR A 250 8.42 3.38 25.18
N TYR A 251 8.58 4.70 25.36
CA TYR A 251 9.85 5.32 25.71
C TYR A 251 10.40 4.78 27.05
N GLN A 252 9.56 4.54 28.04
CA GLN A 252 9.99 3.94 29.30
C GLN A 252 10.38 2.47 29.12
N SER A 253 9.61 1.69 28.35
CA SER A 253 9.94 0.30 28.05
C SER A 253 11.25 0.17 27.28
N LEU A 254 11.50 1.06 26.31
CA LEU A 254 12.70 1.06 25.47
C LEU A 254 14.00 1.14 26.30
N LYS A 255 14.00 1.86 27.43
CA LYS A 255 15.15 1.96 28.36
C LYS A 255 15.62 0.62 28.92
N ASN A 256 14.77 -0.39 28.93
CA ASN A 256 15.15 -1.71 29.42
C ASN A 256 16.03 -2.49 28.43
N TYR A 257 16.13 -2.00 27.18
CA TYR A 257 16.76 -2.74 26.09
C TYR A 257 17.95 -2.01 25.45
N THR A 258 17.98 -0.67 25.52
CA THR A 258 19.02 0.16 24.91
C THR A 258 19.13 1.52 25.61
N GLU A 259 20.26 2.20 25.40
CA GLU A 259 20.35 3.63 25.69
C GLU A 259 19.37 4.40 24.81
N VAL A 260 18.64 5.33 25.42
CA VAL A 260 17.63 6.12 24.71
C VAL A 260 18.05 7.60 24.64
N PRO A 261 17.79 8.28 23.52
CA PRO A 261 18.06 9.71 23.40
C PRO A 261 17.16 10.50 24.35
N SER A 262 17.44 11.80 24.52
CA SER A 262 16.55 12.67 25.29
C SER A 262 15.11 12.62 24.74
N VAL A 263 14.13 12.81 25.64
CA VAL A 263 12.70 12.79 25.25
C VAL A 263 12.42 13.73 24.08
N ARG A 264 13.04 14.92 24.08
CA ARG A 264 12.88 15.91 23.01
C ARG A 264 13.40 15.36 21.67
N HIS A 265 14.59 14.77 21.66
CA HIS A 265 15.16 14.16 20.45
C HIS A 265 14.28 13.01 19.98
N PHE A 266 13.88 12.10 20.88
CA PHE A 266 13.02 10.97 20.58
C PHE A 266 11.70 11.42 19.91
N VAL A 267 11.01 12.41 20.49
CA VAL A 267 9.74 12.91 19.94
C VAL A 267 9.93 13.58 18.58
N ASN A 268 11.02 14.36 18.41
CA ASN A 268 11.31 14.97 17.10
C ASN A 268 11.56 13.90 16.02
N ARG A 269 12.36 12.87 16.32
CA ARG A 269 12.62 11.76 15.41
C ARG A 269 11.34 10.99 15.11
N LEU A 270 10.58 10.62 16.13
CA LEU A 270 9.28 9.97 15.95
C LEU A 270 8.36 10.78 15.03
N SER A 271 8.35 12.10 15.13
CA SER A 271 7.50 12.95 14.29
C SER A 271 7.87 12.88 12.81
N LEU A 272 9.15 12.69 12.46
CA LEU A 272 9.56 12.42 11.07
C LEU A 272 8.95 11.10 10.54
N PHE A 273 9.00 10.04 11.36
CA PHE A 273 8.38 8.75 10.99
C PHE A 273 6.85 8.81 10.93
N VAL A 274 6.23 9.63 11.79
CA VAL A 274 4.78 9.88 11.71
C VAL A 274 4.43 10.59 10.41
N LEU A 275 5.20 11.61 10.00
CA LEU A 275 5.00 12.26 8.71
C LEU A 275 5.18 11.26 7.56
N PHE A 276 6.26 10.50 7.56
CA PHE A 276 6.53 9.48 6.53
C PHE A 276 5.37 8.47 6.42
N ARG A 277 4.95 7.89 7.54
CA ARG A 277 3.82 6.94 7.58
C ARG A 277 2.50 7.56 7.12
N THR A 278 2.27 8.83 7.45
CA THR A 278 1.07 9.55 6.99
C THR A 278 1.07 9.68 5.46
N LEU A 279 2.20 10.04 4.85
CA LEU A 279 2.31 10.12 3.39
C LEU A 279 2.17 8.74 2.74
N GLN A 280 2.82 7.72 3.30
CA GLN A 280 2.75 6.34 2.78
C GLN A 280 1.30 5.80 2.80
N VAL A 281 0.56 5.99 3.91
CA VAL A 281 -0.85 5.52 3.97
C VAL A 281 -1.76 6.34 3.06
N LEU A 282 -1.52 7.65 2.88
CA LEU A 282 -2.24 8.45 1.90
C LEU A 282 -2.01 7.93 0.48
N GLY A 283 -0.78 7.53 0.13
CA GLY A 283 -0.50 6.86 -1.14
C GLY A 283 -1.31 5.58 -1.33
N ALA A 284 -1.34 4.72 -0.31
CA ALA A 284 -2.14 3.48 -0.33
C ALA A 284 -3.65 3.75 -0.40
N TYR A 285 -4.15 4.77 0.32
CA TYR A 285 -5.55 5.15 0.27
C TYR A 285 -5.91 5.79 -1.08
N GLY A 286 -5.00 6.56 -1.68
CA GLY A 286 -5.15 7.08 -3.03
C GLY A 286 -5.28 5.94 -4.04
N PHE A 287 -4.33 5.02 -4.06
CA PHE A 287 -4.38 3.88 -4.97
C PHE A 287 -5.66 3.06 -4.80
N ARG A 288 -5.92 2.56 -3.59
CA ARG A 288 -7.07 1.68 -3.35
C ARG A 288 -8.41 2.42 -3.34
N GLY A 289 -8.43 3.72 -3.01
CA GLY A 289 -9.63 4.55 -3.00
C GLY A 289 -9.96 5.13 -4.36
N TYR A 290 -9.01 5.85 -4.99
CA TYR A 290 -9.27 6.54 -6.26
C TYR A 290 -9.23 5.60 -7.46
N PHE A 291 -8.29 4.63 -7.47
CA PHE A 291 -8.10 3.72 -8.61
C PHE A 291 -8.89 2.41 -8.46
N GLU A 292 -8.80 1.72 -7.31
CA GLU A 292 -9.57 0.49 -7.05
C GLU A 292 -11.00 0.75 -6.56
N ARG A 293 -11.38 2.01 -6.33
CA ARG A 293 -12.73 2.46 -5.88
C ARG A 293 -13.24 1.78 -4.60
N LYS A 294 -12.33 1.33 -3.73
CA LYS A 294 -12.68 0.70 -2.46
C LYS A 294 -13.10 1.75 -1.42
N LYS A 295 -14.39 1.81 -1.11
CA LYS A 295 -15.01 2.83 -0.26
C LYS A 295 -14.31 3.02 1.09
N HIS A 296 -13.95 1.95 1.79
CA HIS A 296 -13.33 2.04 3.12
C HIS A 296 -11.96 2.74 3.11
N PHE A 297 -11.24 2.74 1.98
CA PHE A 297 -10.02 3.52 1.83
C PHE A 297 -10.32 5.00 1.60
N LEU A 298 -11.35 5.32 0.82
CA LEU A 298 -11.83 6.71 0.66
C LEU A 298 -12.26 7.30 2.02
N ASP A 299 -13.01 6.54 2.81
CA ASP A 299 -13.45 6.94 4.15
C ASP A 299 -12.27 7.14 5.15
N SER A 300 -11.10 6.57 4.83
CA SER A 300 -9.88 6.72 5.64
C SER A 300 -9.04 7.95 5.27
N ILE A 301 -9.29 8.60 4.13
CA ILE A 301 -8.56 9.80 3.70
C ILE A 301 -8.80 11.00 4.65
N PRO A 302 -10.04 11.38 5.01
CA PRO A 302 -10.26 12.54 5.88
C PRO A 302 -9.53 12.45 7.23
N PRO A 303 -9.59 11.35 7.99
CA PRO A 303 -8.83 11.26 9.23
C PRO A 303 -7.30 11.24 9.02
N ALA A 304 -6.81 10.74 7.88
CA ALA A 304 -5.37 10.82 7.56
C ALA A 304 -4.94 12.26 7.24
N ILE A 305 -5.75 13.03 6.51
CA ILE A 305 -5.54 14.46 6.26
C ILE A 305 -5.57 15.24 7.59
N GLN A 306 -6.46 14.89 8.52
CA GLN A 306 -6.47 15.53 9.84
C GLN A 306 -5.19 15.23 10.63
N ASN A 307 -4.71 14.00 10.62
CA ASN A 307 -3.41 13.67 11.20
C ASN A 307 -2.27 14.52 10.57
N LEU A 308 -2.29 14.71 9.25
CA LEU A 308 -1.32 15.54 8.54
C LEU A 308 -1.41 17.02 9.01
N ARG A 309 -2.61 17.59 9.08
CA ARG A 309 -2.80 18.96 9.60
C ARG A 309 -2.24 19.14 11.00
N ASP A 310 -2.46 18.18 11.88
CA ASP A 310 -1.97 18.24 13.26
C ASP A 310 -0.44 18.16 13.32
N LEU A 311 0.19 17.38 12.45
CA LEU A 311 1.64 17.34 12.32
C LEU A 311 2.23 18.65 11.80
N LEU A 312 1.61 19.26 10.79
CA LEU A 312 2.08 20.52 10.21
C LEU A 312 2.12 21.69 11.21
N LYS A 313 1.33 21.62 12.29
CA LYS A 313 1.37 22.59 13.41
C LYS A 313 2.68 22.56 14.21
N MET A 314 3.47 21.48 14.11
CA MET A 314 4.77 21.39 14.81
C MET A 314 5.85 22.32 14.22
N GLY A 315 5.65 22.79 13.01
CA GLY A 315 6.45 23.82 12.35
C GLY A 315 7.78 23.34 11.75
N ASP A 316 8.44 24.25 11.06
CA ASP A 316 9.60 23.99 10.19
C ASP A 316 10.88 23.60 10.96
N LYS A 317 10.95 23.87 12.28
CA LYS A 317 12.07 23.43 13.10
C LYS A 317 12.12 21.91 13.29
N VAL A 318 10.96 21.24 13.17
CA VAL A 318 10.87 19.76 13.23
C VAL A 318 10.98 19.17 11.83
N PHE A 319 10.49 19.88 10.82
CA PHE A 319 10.43 19.43 9.42
C PHE A 319 11.17 20.42 8.51
N PRO A 320 12.50 20.30 8.36
CA PRO A 320 13.31 21.27 7.61
C PRO A 320 13.24 21.03 6.07
N TYR A 321 12.05 20.85 5.53
CA TYR A 321 11.78 20.58 4.12
C TYR A 321 10.82 21.64 3.56
N PRO A 322 11.26 22.88 3.35
CA PRO A 322 10.36 24.02 3.20
C PRO A 322 9.39 23.89 2.04
N TYR A 323 9.84 23.39 0.89
CA TYR A 323 8.96 23.21 -0.26
C TYR A 323 7.90 22.11 -0.04
N MET A 324 8.33 20.96 0.49
CA MET A 324 7.41 19.86 0.81
C MET A 324 6.39 20.29 1.87
N MET A 325 6.82 21.01 2.90
CA MET A 325 5.92 21.47 3.97
C MET A 325 4.89 22.50 3.46
N ASP A 326 5.31 23.44 2.61
CA ASP A 326 4.38 24.37 1.94
C ASP A 326 3.36 23.63 1.08
N MET A 327 3.83 22.72 0.24
CA MET A 327 2.97 21.89 -0.61
C MET A 327 1.97 21.07 0.23
N LEU A 328 2.40 20.45 1.34
CA LEU A 328 1.51 19.69 2.23
C LEU A 328 0.48 20.58 2.93
N ARG A 329 0.81 21.83 3.32
CA ARG A 329 -0.17 22.79 3.84
C ARG A 329 -1.23 23.08 2.78
N ARG A 330 -0.83 23.45 1.56
CA ARG A 330 -1.76 23.69 0.43
C ARG A 330 -2.62 22.46 0.13
N LEU A 331 -2.03 21.26 0.17
CA LEU A 331 -2.77 20.00 0.00
C LEU A 331 -3.91 19.87 1.03
N THR A 332 -3.62 20.12 2.32
CA THR A 332 -4.64 19.98 3.37
C THR A 332 -5.74 21.04 3.30
N GLU A 333 -5.51 22.17 2.61
CA GLU A 333 -6.44 23.28 2.44
C GLU A 333 -7.34 23.13 1.20
N LEU A 334 -7.12 22.10 0.37
CA LEU A 334 -7.94 21.88 -0.81
C LEU A 334 -9.44 21.73 -0.45
N PRO A 335 -10.36 22.31 -1.27
CA PRO A 335 -11.80 22.31 -1.00
C PRO A 335 -12.37 20.91 -0.73
N GLN A 336 -11.86 19.90 -1.39
CA GLN A 336 -12.26 18.51 -1.23
C GLN A 336 -11.97 17.92 0.17
N PHE A 337 -10.97 18.49 0.87
CA PHE A 337 -10.62 18.06 2.23
C PHE A 337 -11.19 18.97 3.32
N THR A 338 -11.53 20.24 3.02
CA THR A 338 -12.09 21.21 3.98
C THR A 338 -13.63 21.16 4.06
N ARG A 339 -14.32 20.82 2.96
CA ARG A 339 -15.79 20.70 2.94
C ARG A 339 -16.32 19.56 3.81
N ILE A 340 -15.53 18.50 3.96
CA ILE A 340 -15.90 17.32 4.77
C ILE A 340 -15.99 17.68 6.26
N GLU A 341 -15.15 18.60 6.77
CA GLU A 341 -15.22 19.05 8.17
C GLU A 341 -16.51 19.82 8.47
N LYS A 342 -16.94 20.71 7.57
CA LYS A 342 -18.19 21.46 7.73
C LYS A 342 -19.42 20.55 7.72
N SER A 343 -19.39 19.45 6.98
CA SER A 343 -20.48 18.46 6.97
C SER A 343 -20.48 17.54 8.19
N ALA A 344 -19.32 17.28 8.81
CA ALA A 344 -19.22 16.45 10.01
C ALA A 344 -19.68 17.19 11.28
N VAL A 345 -19.46 18.52 11.34
CA VAL A 345 -19.93 19.37 12.47
C VAL A 345 -21.45 19.56 12.42
N ASN A 346 -22.04 19.61 11.22
CA ASN A 346 -23.50 19.75 11.06
C ASN A 346 -24.27 18.41 11.10
N ARG A 347 -23.59 17.26 11.27
CA ARG A 347 -24.21 15.92 11.35
C ARG A 347 -24.39 15.39 12.78
N ALA A 348 -24.28 16.25 13.79
CA ALA A 348 -24.78 15.91 15.13
C ALA A 348 -26.31 15.91 15.20
N ASP A 349 -27.00 16.49 14.22
CA ASP A 349 -28.46 16.49 14.13
C ASP A 349 -28.91 16.04 12.72
N GLY A 350 -29.49 14.83 12.66
CA GLY A 350 -30.39 14.42 11.58
C GLY A 350 -29.73 13.71 10.37
N TYR A 351 -29.80 12.40 10.37
CA TYR A 351 -29.66 11.56 9.17
C TYR A 351 -30.66 11.98 8.09
N ARG A 352 -30.19 12.59 7.02
CA ARG A 352 -30.83 12.51 5.70
C ARG A 352 -29.74 12.28 4.66
N THR A 353 -29.87 11.18 3.94
CA THR A 353 -29.09 10.82 2.76
C THR A 353 -29.20 11.93 1.71
N ALA A 354 -28.12 12.65 1.47
CA ALA A 354 -27.96 13.48 0.28
C ALA A 354 -27.07 12.73 -0.71
N ASP A 355 -27.58 12.53 -1.90
CA ASP A 355 -26.94 11.90 -3.05
C ASP A 355 -25.55 12.43 -3.28
N THR A 356 -24.55 11.55 -3.18
CA THR A 356 -23.19 11.77 -3.65
C THR A 356 -23.08 11.46 -5.15
N ASN A 357 -23.85 12.18 -5.95
CA ASN A 357 -23.74 12.17 -7.41
C ASN A 357 -22.98 13.41 -7.88
N ILE A 358 -21.65 13.48 -7.65
CA ILE A 358 -20.79 14.50 -8.27
C ILE A 358 -19.95 13.92 -9.42
N TYR A 359 -20.00 12.61 -9.64
CA TYR A 359 -19.29 11.94 -10.76
C TYR A 359 -20.18 11.08 -11.66
N THR A 360 -21.48 11.36 -11.72
CA THR A 360 -22.39 10.72 -12.68
C THR A 360 -23.13 11.76 -13.51
N SER A 361 -22.42 12.44 -14.38
CA SER A 361 -22.99 13.00 -15.59
C SER A 361 -22.02 12.73 -16.72
N HIS A 362 -22.06 11.49 -17.23
CA HIS A 362 -21.57 11.20 -18.56
C HIS A 362 -22.64 11.59 -19.56
N PRO A 363 -22.34 12.44 -20.56
CA PRO A 363 -23.13 12.44 -21.77
C PRO A 363 -22.97 11.03 -22.38
N GLN A 364 -24.10 10.37 -22.61
CA GLN A 364 -24.17 9.16 -23.40
C GLN A 364 -23.81 9.52 -24.85
N ASP A 365 -22.55 9.35 -25.22
CA ASP A 365 -22.15 9.13 -26.60
C ASP A 365 -21.50 7.75 -26.65
N GLY A 366 -21.98 6.92 -27.57
CA GLY A 366 -21.86 5.49 -27.59
C GLY A 366 -20.46 4.92 -27.39
N PRO A 367 -20.37 3.76 -26.77
CA PRO A 367 -19.12 3.14 -26.43
C PRO A 367 -18.44 2.58 -27.66
N ALA A 368 -17.14 2.79 -27.79
CA ALA A 368 -16.28 1.85 -28.49
C ALA A 368 -16.34 0.55 -27.65
N THR A 369 -17.19 -0.38 -28.07
CA THR A 369 -17.44 -1.63 -27.36
C THR A 369 -16.38 -2.64 -27.74
N PHE A 370 -15.35 -2.78 -26.87
CA PHE A 370 -14.68 -4.07 -26.80
C PHE A 370 -15.66 -5.12 -26.27
N SER A 371 -15.70 -6.29 -26.90
CA SER A 371 -16.45 -7.42 -26.36
C SER A 371 -16.00 -7.69 -24.93
N LYS A 372 -16.93 -7.88 -24.01
CA LYS A 372 -16.62 -8.21 -22.62
C LYS A 372 -15.67 -9.39 -22.58
N TYR A 373 -14.57 -9.22 -21.84
CA TYR A 373 -13.64 -10.28 -21.54
C TYR A 373 -14.37 -11.41 -20.78
N ASP A 374 -14.24 -12.65 -21.27
CA ASP A 374 -14.92 -13.83 -20.71
C ASP A 374 -14.09 -14.61 -19.67
N GLY A 375 -12.89 -14.12 -19.34
CA GLY A 375 -12.01 -14.74 -18.35
C GLY A 375 -11.26 -15.98 -18.83
N LYS A 376 -11.34 -16.34 -20.12
CA LYS A 376 -10.73 -17.53 -20.70
C LYS A 376 -9.70 -17.18 -21.77
N GLY A 377 -8.64 -17.98 -21.87
CA GLY A 377 -7.62 -17.86 -22.93
C GLY A 377 -6.29 -17.25 -22.47
N PRO A 378 -5.35 -17.01 -23.43
CA PRO A 378 -4.06 -16.37 -23.15
C PRO A 378 -4.22 -14.92 -22.72
N LEU A 379 -3.14 -14.30 -22.19
CA LEU A 379 -3.13 -12.91 -21.78
C LEU A 379 -3.44 -11.97 -22.96
N VAL A 380 -4.45 -11.13 -22.79
CA VAL A 380 -4.74 -9.99 -23.66
C VAL A 380 -4.40 -8.70 -22.93
N VAL A 381 -3.50 -7.91 -23.50
CA VAL A 381 -3.15 -6.58 -22.99
C VAL A 381 -3.97 -5.53 -23.71
N ARG A 382 -4.62 -4.64 -22.94
CA ARG A 382 -5.43 -3.54 -23.49
C ARG A 382 -4.76 -2.22 -23.19
N VAL A 383 -4.53 -1.42 -24.21
CA VAL A 383 -3.87 -0.11 -24.10
C VAL A 383 -4.79 0.99 -24.59
N PHE A 384 -5.08 1.96 -23.71
CA PHE A 384 -5.99 3.07 -24.02
C PHE A 384 -5.25 4.39 -24.03
N SER A 385 -5.58 5.26 -24.99
CA SER A 385 -5.34 6.70 -24.85
C SER A 385 -6.65 7.44 -24.56
N PHE A 386 -6.61 8.44 -23.67
CA PHE A 386 -7.82 9.14 -23.24
C PHE A 386 -7.58 10.60 -22.84
N SER A 387 -8.69 11.37 -22.80
CA SER A 387 -8.74 12.73 -22.24
C SER A 387 -9.17 12.70 -20.79
N TYR A 388 -8.40 13.34 -19.88
CA TYR A 388 -8.82 13.50 -18.48
C TYR A 388 -10.14 14.28 -18.35
N ARG A 389 -10.48 15.14 -19.32
CA ARG A 389 -11.76 15.87 -19.34
C ARG A 389 -12.96 14.94 -19.52
N LYS A 390 -12.76 13.76 -20.11
CA LYS A 390 -13.80 12.77 -20.36
C LYS A 390 -13.73 11.55 -19.43
N GLY A 391 -12.83 11.58 -18.44
CA GLY A 391 -12.66 10.51 -17.45
C GLY A 391 -11.76 9.36 -17.91
N VAL A 392 -11.31 8.57 -16.95
CA VAL A 392 -10.46 7.39 -17.17
C VAL A 392 -11.30 6.25 -17.79
N PRO A 393 -10.76 5.48 -18.76
CA PRO A 393 -11.42 4.29 -19.30
C PRO A 393 -11.74 3.26 -18.21
N GLU A 394 -12.87 2.58 -18.33
CA GLU A 394 -13.23 1.48 -17.43
C GLU A 394 -12.50 0.19 -17.84
N ASP A 395 -12.16 -0.65 -16.84
CA ASP A 395 -11.58 -1.96 -17.10
C ASP A 395 -12.64 -2.92 -17.68
N PRO A 396 -12.49 -3.40 -18.93
CA PRO A 396 -13.47 -4.28 -19.55
C PRO A 396 -13.57 -5.66 -18.88
N SER A 397 -12.56 -6.06 -18.10
CA SER A 397 -12.59 -7.34 -17.37
C SER A 397 -13.53 -7.33 -16.17
N GLY A 398 -13.95 -6.15 -15.71
CA GLY A 398 -14.78 -5.97 -14.52
C GLY A 398 -14.04 -6.21 -13.18
N ASN A 399 -12.74 -6.53 -13.22
CA ASN A 399 -11.93 -6.73 -12.02
C ASN A 399 -11.47 -5.42 -11.38
N GLY A 400 -11.64 -4.30 -12.09
CA GLY A 400 -11.28 -2.97 -11.60
C GLY A 400 -9.79 -2.81 -11.40
N GLY A 401 -9.00 -2.90 -12.46
CA GLY A 401 -7.55 -2.78 -12.38
C GLY A 401 -6.93 -2.17 -13.62
N GLY A 402 -5.60 -2.03 -13.59
CA GLY A 402 -4.82 -1.50 -14.69
C GLY A 402 -3.96 -0.31 -14.26
N TYR A 403 -3.15 0.17 -15.19
CA TYR A 403 -2.23 1.29 -14.99
C TYR A 403 -2.74 2.52 -15.71
N VAL A 404 -2.68 3.67 -15.03
CA VAL A 404 -3.03 4.97 -15.61
C VAL A 404 -1.80 5.87 -15.56
N PHE A 405 -1.27 6.21 -16.72
CA PHE A 405 -0.11 7.07 -16.88
C PHE A 405 -0.55 8.48 -17.30
N ASP A 406 -0.03 9.47 -16.60
CA ASP A 406 -0.30 10.88 -16.89
C ASP A 406 0.79 11.45 -17.78
N CYS A 407 0.46 11.67 -19.06
CA CYS A 407 1.37 12.26 -20.02
C CYS A 407 1.41 13.81 -19.97
N ARG A 408 0.74 14.47 -19.01
CA ARG A 408 0.71 15.94 -18.94
C ARG A 408 2.03 16.55 -18.48
N SER A 409 2.91 15.73 -17.88
CA SER A 409 4.25 16.15 -17.48
C SER A 409 5.20 16.41 -18.64
N THR A 410 4.93 15.88 -19.84
CA THR A 410 5.78 16.05 -21.03
C THR A 410 5.31 17.23 -21.88
N HIS A 411 6.20 17.72 -22.75
CA HIS A 411 5.95 18.88 -23.59
C HIS A 411 4.69 18.72 -24.46
N ASN A 412 3.88 19.78 -24.57
CA ASN A 412 2.55 19.70 -25.18
C ASN A 412 2.51 20.28 -26.59
N PRO A 413 2.47 19.45 -27.66
CA PRO A 413 2.35 19.92 -29.04
C PRO A 413 1.11 20.79 -29.28
N GLY A 414 0.01 20.48 -28.60
CA GLY A 414 -1.26 21.20 -28.76
C GLY A 414 -1.25 22.67 -28.34
N ARG A 415 -0.14 23.19 -27.79
CA ARG A 415 0.07 24.62 -27.56
C ARG A 415 0.42 25.39 -28.84
N TYR A 416 0.85 24.69 -29.89
CA TYR A 416 1.34 25.30 -31.13
C TYR A 416 0.38 25.04 -32.28
N GLU A 417 0.08 26.09 -33.03
CA GLU A 417 -0.89 26.07 -34.13
C GLU A 417 -0.69 24.95 -35.17
N PRO A 418 0.55 24.63 -35.62
CA PRO A 418 0.76 23.58 -36.62
C PRO A 418 0.29 22.20 -36.18
N TYR A 419 0.25 21.93 -34.86
CA TYR A 419 -0.04 20.59 -34.34
C TYR A 419 -1.47 20.43 -33.77
N LYS A 420 -2.23 21.53 -33.62
CA LYS A 420 -3.55 21.49 -32.96
C LYS A 420 -4.57 20.54 -33.60
N LYS A 421 -4.49 20.34 -34.92
CA LYS A 421 -5.39 19.45 -35.66
C LYS A 421 -4.84 18.05 -35.87
N LEU A 422 -3.58 17.83 -35.57
CA LEU A 422 -2.89 16.56 -35.69
C LEU A 422 -3.05 15.73 -34.42
N THR A 423 -2.69 14.46 -34.49
CA THR A 423 -2.73 13.48 -33.39
C THR A 423 -1.33 12.98 -33.05
N GLY A 424 -1.18 12.17 -32.02
CA GLY A 424 0.08 11.51 -31.68
C GLY A 424 0.52 10.41 -32.66
N LEU A 425 -0.28 10.12 -33.70
CA LEU A 425 0.06 9.21 -34.79
C LEU A 425 0.59 9.92 -36.03
N ASP A 426 0.52 11.24 -36.06
CA ASP A 426 0.96 12.04 -37.21
C ASP A 426 2.45 12.39 -37.10
N GLU A 427 3.21 12.13 -38.16
CA GLU A 427 4.67 12.31 -38.24
C GLU A 427 5.19 13.65 -37.70
N PRO A 428 4.56 14.83 -37.96
CA PRO A 428 5.04 16.09 -37.40
C PRO A 428 4.93 16.16 -35.86
N VAL A 429 3.93 15.51 -35.27
CA VAL A 429 3.74 15.44 -33.81
C VAL A 429 4.70 14.45 -33.20
N ILE A 430 4.93 13.30 -33.84
CA ILE A 430 5.90 12.29 -33.45
C ILE A 430 7.28 12.94 -33.34
N ARG A 431 7.76 13.60 -34.40
CA ARG A 431 9.05 14.30 -34.40
C ARG A 431 9.15 15.34 -33.31
N PHE A 432 8.13 16.17 -33.15
CA PHE A 432 8.11 17.19 -32.09
C PHE A 432 8.31 16.58 -30.69
N LEU A 433 7.67 15.44 -30.41
CA LEU A 433 7.75 14.76 -29.11
C LEU A 433 9.09 14.06 -28.90
N GLU A 434 9.66 13.50 -29.96
CA GLU A 434 10.95 12.80 -29.93
C GLU A 434 12.13 13.76 -29.85
N ASP A 435 12.12 14.85 -30.62
CA ASP A 435 13.15 15.88 -30.61
C ASP A 435 13.29 16.57 -29.24
N ASP A 436 12.18 16.72 -28.51
CA ASP A 436 12.16 17.26 -27.14
C ASP A 436 12.73 16.28 -26.11
N GLY A 437 12.60 14.97 -26.34
CA GLY A 437 13.16 13.89 -25.53
C GLY A 437 12.46 13.59 -24.20
N GLU A 438 11.60 14.48 -23.69
CA GLU A 438 10.89 14.26 -22.42
C GLU A 438 9.97 13.04 -22.47
N ILE A 439 9.27 12.84 -23.60
CA ILE A 439 8.35 11.72 -23.77
C ILE A 439 9.09 10.37 -23.87
N LEU A 440 10.30 10.37 -24.44
CA LEU A 440 11.13 9.18 -24.53
C LEU A 440 11.62 8.73 -23.14
N THR A 441 12.04 9.67 -22.31
CA THR A 441 12.43 9.41 -20.91
C THR A 441 11.25 8.90 -20.10
N PHE A 442 10.06 9.45 -20.32
CA PHE A 442 8.83 8.98 -19.69
C PHE A 442 8.51 7.55 -20.12
N LEU A 443 8.56 7.25 -21.44
CA LEU A 443 8.28 5.90 -21.96
C LEU A 443 9.29 4.85 -21.50
N ASP A 444 10.57 5.17 -21.40
CA ASP A 444 11.57 4.24 -20.84
C ASP A 444 11.18 3.75 -19.43
N SER A 445 10.71 4.67 -18.60
CA SER A 445 10.22 4.31 -17.26
C SER A 445 8.94 3.46 -17.29
N VAL A 446 8.05 3.74 -18.25
CA VAL A 446 6.81 2.98 -18.44
C VAL A 446 7.11 1.58 -18.96
N TYR A 447 8.04 1.44 -19.92
CA TYR A 447 8.45 0.15 -20.47
C TYR A 447 8.99 -0.79 -19.40
N ARG A 448 9.90 -0.31 -18.54
CA ARG A 448 10.45 -1.12 -17.43
C ARG A 448 9.36 -1.63 -16.49
N LEU A 449 8.40 -0.79 -16.17
CA LEU A 449 7.27 -1.16 -15.33
C LEU A 449 6.35 -2.16 -16.04
N ALA A 450 5.98 -1.89 -17.30
CA ALA A 450 5.09 -2.73 -18.09
C ALA A 450 5.70 -4.12 -18.30
N ASP A 451 6.98 -4.21 -18.65
CA ASP A 451 7.71 -5.46 -18.86
C ASP A 451 7.64 -6.37 -17.63
N HIS A 452 7.89 -5.81 -16.46
CA HIS A 452 7.82 -6.58 -15.22
C HIS A 452 6.41 -7.15 -14.99
N HIS A 453 5.38 -6.34 -15.24
CA HIS A 453 4.01 -6.76 -14.99
C HIS A 453 3.47 -7.72 -16.05
N VAL A 454 3.73 -7.48 -17.33
CA VAL A 454 3.34 -8.40 -18.41
C VAL A 454 3.96 -9.77 -18.19
N ASN A 455 5.27 -9.83 -17.93
CA ASN A 455 5.96 -11.09 -17.62
C ASN A 455 5.34 -11.80 -16.40
N ARG A 456 5.02 -11.04 -15.33
CA ARG A 456 4.41 -11.63 -14.13
C ARG A 456 2.98 -12.12 -14.37
N TYR A 457 2.21 -11.45 -15.22
CA TYR A 457 0.86 -11.87 -15.60
C TYR A 457 0.89 -13.15 -16.44
N ILE A 458 1.85 -13.26 -17.39
CA ILE A 458 2.07 -14.49 -18.16
C ILE A 458 2.41 -15.66 -17.22
N GLN A 459 3.39 -15.47 -16.32
CA GLN A 459 3.81 -16.51 -15.36
C GLN A 459 2.69 -16.98 -14.43
N ARG A 460 1.72 -16.11 -14.12
CA ARG A 460 0.58 -16.43 -13.25
C ARG A 460 -0.65 -16.94 -13.99
N GLY A 461 -0.62 -17.01 -15.33
CA GLY A 461 -1.75 -17.41 -16.14
C GLY A 461 -2.92 -16.41 -16.07
N PHE A 462 -2.64 -15.12 -15.84
CA PHE A 462 -3.65 -14.09 -15.91
C PHE A 462 -3.97 -13.78 -17.37
N THR A 463 -5.20 -13.44 -17.64
CA THR A 463 -5.74 -13.36 -19.01
C THR A 463 -6.13 -11.94 -19.42
N SER A 464 -6.02 -10.95 -18.52
CA SER A 464 -6.33 -9.55 -18.82
C SER A 464 -5.41 -8.59 -18.05
N LEU A 465 -4.83 -7.62 -18.77
CA LEU A 465 -4.03 -6.52 -18.21
C LEU A 465 -4.37 -5.24 -18.98
N MET A 466 -4.48 -4.11 -18.28
CA MET A 466 -4.85 -2.84 -18.89
C MET A 466 -3.82 -1.74 -18.58
N PHE A 467 -3.49 -0.93 -19.60
CA PHE A 467 -2.71 0.29 -19.48
C PHE A 467 -3.46 1.46 -20.11
N CYS A 468 -3.50 2.59 -19.42
CA CYS A 468 -4.18 3.79 -19.90
C CYS A 468 -3.22 4.99 -19.89
N PHE A 469 -3.21 5.76 -20.96
CA PHE A 469 -2.43 6.99 -21.09
C PHE A 469 -3.36 8.19 -21.19
N GLY A 470 -3.24 9.14 -20.26
CA GLY A 470 -4.07 10.32 -20.19
C GLY A 470 -3.31 11.60 -20.49
N CYS A 471 -3.90 12.48 -21.29
CA CYS A 471 -3.47 13.87 -21.37
C CYS A 471 -4.70 14.80 -21.36
N THR A 472 -4.51 16.13 -21.38
CA THR A 472 -5.64 17.08 -21.25
C THR A 472 -6.70 16.87 -22.34
N GLY A 473 -6.28 16.71 -23.60
CA GLY A 473 -7.20 16.59 -24.75
C GLY A 473 -7.33 15.17 -25.29
N GLY A 474 -6.51 14.20 -24.82
CA GLY A 474 -6.52 12.83 -25.36
C GLY A 474 -6.05 12.71 -26.81
N GLN A 475 -5.28 13.69 -27.34
CA GLN A 475 -5.04 13.81 -28.77
C GLN A 475 -3.59 13.57 -29.21
N HIS A 476 -2.60 14.04 -28.45
CA HIS A 476 -1.18 13.99 -28.85
C HIS A 476 -0.38 13.01 -27.99
N ARG A 477 0.08 13.46 -26.81
CA ARG A 477 0.99 12.74 -25.93
C ARG A 477 0.45 11.37 -25.47
N SER A 478 -0.83 11.32 -25.11
CA SER A 478 -1.48 10.06 -24.69
C SER A 478 -1.61 9.07 -25.85
N VAL A 479 -1.89 9.54 -27.06
CA VAL A 479 -2.00 8.72 -28.27
C VAL A 479 -0.63 8.14 -28.62
N TYR A 480 0.40 8.99 -28.71
CA TYR A 480 1.78 8.57 -28.94
C TYR A 480 2.24 7.52 -27.92
N SER A 481 2.08 7.81 -26.63
CA SER A 481 2.53 6.91 -25.58
C SER A 481 1.79 5.57 -25.55
N ALA A 482 0.50 5.57 -25.82
CA ALA A 482 -0.31 4.35 -25.87
C ALA A 482 0.11 3.46 -27.06
N GLN A 483 0.31 4.04 -28.23
CA GLN A 483 0.75 3.32 -29.43
C GLN A 483 2.11 2.64 -29.18
N HIS A 484 3.10 3.41 -28.74
CA HIS A 484 4.44 2.87 -28.53
C HIS A 484 4.53 1.82 -27.42
N LEU A 485 3.77 1.95 -26.32
CA LEU A 485 3.72 0.87 -25.33
C LEU A 485 3.09 -0.40 -25.89
N ALA A 486 2.04 -0.28 -26.68
CA ALA A 486 1.36 -1.43 -27.27
C ALA A 486 2.26 -2.21 -28.22
N GLU A 487 2.97 -1.50 -29.10
CA GLU A 487 3.97 -2.06 -30.01
C GLU A 487 5.10 -2.75 -29.23
N HIS A 488 5.68 -2.07 -28.24
CA HIS A 488 6.73 -2.62 -27.39
C HIS A 488 6.32 -3.92 -26.68
N ILE A 489 5.10 -3.98 -26.13
CA ILE A 489 4.61 -5.18 -25.44
C ILE A 489 4.39 -6.33 -26.45
N HIS A 490 3.81 -6.03 -27.61
CA HIS A 490 3.58 -7.03 -28.66
C HIS A 490 4.90 -7.61 -29.15
N GLU A 491 5.85 -6.78 -29.57
CA GLU A 491 7.16 -7.22 -30.06
C GLU A 491 7.96 -8.03 -29.02
N LYS A 492 7.86 -7.64 -27.76
CA LYS A 492 8.67 -8.26 -26.70
C LYS A 492 8.09 -9.57 -26.16
N PHE A 493 6.79 -9.68 -26.08
CA PHE A 493 6.13 -10.80 -25.39
C PHE A 493 5.26 -11.66 -26.31
N GLY A 494 5.04 -11.28 -27.56
CA GLY A 494 4.20 -12.02 -28.51
C GLY A 494 2.74 -12.19 -28.08
N VAL A 495 2.26 -11.40 -27.11
CA VAL A 495 0.88 -11.47 -26.62
C VAL A 495 -0.06 -10.63 -27.48
N GLU A 496 -1.35 -10.97 -27.47
CA GLU A 496 -2.36 -10.12 -28.11
C GLU A 496 -2.45 -8.77 -27.40
N VAL A 497 -2.32 -7.68 -28.18
CA VAL A 497 -2.49 -6.32 -27.68
C VAL A 497 -3.63 -5.63 -28.41
N ARG A 498 -4.56 -5.07 -27.65
CA ARG A 498 -5.67 -4.26 -28.16
C ARG A 498 -5.48 -2.80 -27.80
N ILE A 499 -5.39 -1.96 -28.83
CA ILE A 499 -5.18 -0.52 -28.68
C ILE A 499 -6.51 0.19 -28.92
N CYS A 500 -6.84 1.17 -28.07
CA CYS A 500 -7.98 2.05 -28.26
C CYS A 500 -7.58 3.51 -28.02
N HIS A 501 -7.55 4.29 -29.09
CA HIS A 501 -7.44 5.76 -29.02
C HIS A 501 -8.84 6.36 -28.93
N ARG A 502 -9.35 6.47 -27.71
CA ARG A 502 -10.75 6.77 -27.43
C ARG A 502 -11.26 8.05 -28.08
N GLU A 503 -10.46 9.11 -28.05
CA GLU A 503 -10.87 10.42 -28.57
C GLU A 503 -10.82 10.48 -30.12
N GLN A 504 -10.04 9.61 -30.75
CA GLN A 504 -9.92 9.47 -32.19
C GLN A 504 -10.85 8.41 -32.76
N GLN A 505 -11.49 7.59 -31.91
CA GLN A 505 -12.31 6.43 -32.28
C GLN A 505 -11.52 5.40 -33.14
N ILE A 506 -10.23 5.22 -32.81
CA ILE A 506 -9.34 4.27 -33.49
C ILE A 506 -9.18 3.05 -32.58
N GLU A 507 -9.43 1.87 -33.15
CA GLU A 507 -9.20 0.58 -32.52
C GLU A 507 -8.26 -0.25 -33.39
N GLN A 508 -7.26 -0.89 -32.77
CA GLN A 508 -6.29 -1.76 -33.43
C GLN A 508 -6.10 -3.02 -32.61
N VAL A 509 -5.84 -4.14 -33.28
CA VAL A 509 -5.49 -5.41 -32.64
C VAL A 509 -4.16 -5.87 -33.23
N LEU A 510 -3.17 -6.07 -32.35
CA LEU A 510 -1.92 -6.76 -32.66
C LEU A 510 -2.13 -8.21 -32.17
N PRO A 511 -2.29 -9.19 -33.11
CA PRO A 511 -2.63 -10.56 -32.73
C PRO A 511 -1.44 -11.24 -32.03
N ALA A 512 -1.71 -12.23 -31.17
CA ALA A 512 -0.64 -13.05 -30.59
C ALA A 512 0.15 -13.77 -31.70
N GLU A 513 1.49 -13.86 -31.53
CA GLU A 513 2.41 -14.58 -32.42
C GLU A 513 2.37 -16.09 -32.19
#